data_0bb0fcc9c53e1b6839c9b6233797a01b
#
_entry.id   0bb0fcc9c53e1b6839c9b6233797a01b
#
_cell.length_a   1.000
_cell.length_b   1.000
_cell.length_c   1.000
_cell.angle_alpha   90.00
_cell.angle_beta   90.00
_cell.angle_gamma   90.00
#
_symmetry.space_group_name_H-M   'P 1'
#
loop_
_entity.id
_entity.type
_entity.pdbx_description
1 polymer ?
#
loop_
_entity_poly.entity_id
_entity_poly.type
_entity_poly.pdbx_seq_one_letter_code
_entity_poly.pdbx_strand_id
1 'polypeptide(L)'
;MAFPERFSNLPAYAFPRLRALLDSHPPGGEPVAMSIGEPKHAYPAWIQDILVAHMSEFNAYPPNDGSPELLSNIAAWIARRYGVCVNPLTDILSLNGPREGLYNAAMALCPEAKAGQPPLVLLPNPFY
;
A
#
# COMPACT_ATOMS: atom_id res chain seq x y z
N MET A 1 -8.83 18.37 28.76
CA MET A 1 -9.80 17.85 27.76
C MET A 1 -9.70 16.33 27.77
N ALA A 2 -10.82 15.63 27.96
CA ALA A 2 -10.83 14.18 27.82
C ALA A 2 -11.05 13.83 26.34
N PHE A 3 -10.26 12.91 25.81
CA PHE A 3 -10.50 12.37 24.45
C PHE A 3 -11.77 11.52 24.43
N PRO A 4 -12.46 11.38 23.27
CA PRO A 4 -13.57 10.46 23.14
C PRO A 4 -13.17 9.05 23.61
N GLU A 5 -14.10 8.32 24.21
CA GLU A 5 -13.85 7.00 24.82
C GLU A 5 -13.18 6.01 23.84
N ARG A 6 -13.58 6.06 22.55
CA ARG A 6 -12.97 5.23 21.50
C ARG A 6 -11.44 5.40 21.32
N PHE A 7 -10.86 6.46 21.88
CA PHE A 7 -9.42 6.73 21.86
C PHE A 7 -8.75 6.59 23.22
N SER A 8 -9.51 6.28 24.26
CA SER A 8 -9.00 6.27 25.64
C SER A 8 -8.24 4.99 26.01
N ASN A 9 -8.53 3.88 25.33
CA ASN A 9 -8.01 2.55 25.63
C ASN A 9 -7.32 1.89 24.43
N LEU A 10 -6.65 2.68 23.59
CA LEU A 10 -5.90 2.13 22.47
C LEU A 10 -4.69 1.34 22.98
N PRO A 11 -4.43 0.16 22.43
CA PRO A 11 -3.23 -0.59 22.75
C PRO A 11 -1.99 0.22 22.33
N ALA A 12 -0.91 0.11 23.10
CA ALA A 12 0.35 0.73 22.72
C ALA A 12 0.82 0.20 21.35
N TYR A 13 1.31 1.10 20.52
CA TYR A 13 1.77 0.74 19.17
C TYR A 13 2.88 -0.33 19.22
N ALA A 14 2.78 -1.33 18.37
CA ALA A 14 3.60 -2.54 18.47
C ALA A 14 5.12 -2.30 18.30
N PHE A 15 5.53 -1.41 17.39
CA PHE A 15 6.95 -1.18 17.12
C PHE A 15 7.72 -0.54 18.27
N PRO A 16 7.23 0.50 18.99
CA PRO A 16 7.86 0.99 20.21
C PRO A 16 7.98 -0.11 21.28
N ARG A 17 6.95 -0.95 21.45
CA ARG A 17 6.99 -2.07 22.40
C ARG A 17 8.06 -3.09 22.04
N LEU A 18 8.14 -3.46 20.76
CA LEU A 18 9.17 -4.37 20.25
C LEU A 18 10.57 -3.79 20.47
N ARG A 19 10.76 -2.50 20.18
CA ARG A 19 12.03 -1.81 20.39
C ARG A 19 12.46 -1.84 21.85
N ALA A 20 11.57 -1.47 22.76
CA ALA A 20 11.85 -1.50 24.19
C ALA A 20 12.19 -2.90 24.71
N LEU A 21 11.59 -3.95 24.13
CA LEU A 21 11.95 -5.33 24.44
C LEU A 21 13.34 -5.67 23.94
N LEU A 22 13.71 -5.26 22.74
CA LEU A 22 15.01 -5.54 22.13
C LEU A 22 16.17 -4.75 22.76
N ASP A 23 15.92 -3.54 23.27
CA ASP A 23 16.94 -2.67 23.88
C ASP A 23 17.64 -3.36 25.08
N SER A 24 16.98 -4.27 25.75
CA SER A 24 17.54 -5.05 26.86
C SER A 24 18.30 -6.30 26.42
N HIS A 25 18.32 -6.62 25.12
CA HIS A 25 18.94 -7.83 24.58
C HIS A 25 19.89 -7.45 23.44
N PRO A 26 21.16 -7.11 23.75
CA PRO A 26 22.12 -6.76 22.72
C PRO A 26 22.33 -7.94 21.75
N PRO A 27 22.47 -7.66 20.44
CA PRO A 27 22.68 -8.71 19.45
C PRO A 27 24.02 -9.41 19.67
N GLY A 28 24.08 -10.70 19.34
CA GLY A 28 25.31 -11.49 19.43
C GLY A 28 26.31 -11.23 18.29
N GLY A 29 25.99 -10.37 17.34
CA GLY A 29 26.81 -10.00 16.18
C GLY A 29 26.31 -8.70 15.55
N GLU A 30 26.65 -8.47 14.27
CA GLU A 30 26.18 -7.29 13.54
C GLU A 30 24.63 -7.27 13.47
N PRO A 31 23.97 -6.17 13.90
CA PRO A 31 22.51 -6.13 13.96
C PRO A 31 21.87 -6.19 12.57
N VAL A 32 20.91 -7.09 12.40
CA VAL A 32 20.06 -7.16 11.21
C VAL A 32 18.62 -6.86 11.59
N ALA A 33 18.10 -5.74 11.10
CA ALA A 33 16.70 -5.35 11.35
C ALA A 33 15.75 -6.19 10.48
N MET A 34 15.00 -7.08 11.11
CA MET A 34 14.02 -7.95 10.45
C MET A 34 12.56 -7.64 10.85
N SER A 35 12.34 -6.57 11.59
CA SER A 35 11.01 -6.18 12.10
C SER A 35 10.10 -5.57 11.04
N ILE A 36 10.66 -5.07 9.94
CA ILE A 36 9.92 -4.47 8.82
C ILE A 36 10.43 -5.09 7.53
N GLY A 37 9.50 -5.64 6.73
CA GLY A 37 9.79 -6.19 5.41
C GLY A 37 9.85 -5.09 4.35
N GLU A 38 10.93 -4.32 4.32
CA GLU A 38 11.15 -3.29 3.31
C GLU A 38 12.39 -3.58 2.47
N PRO A 39 12.39 -3.31 1.16
CA PRO A 39 13.58 -3.40 0.34
C PRO A 39 14.57 -2.28 0.73
N LYS A 40 15.82 -2.64 1.04
CA LYS A 40 16.89 -1.70 1.42
C LYS A 40 17.97 -1.55 0.36
N HIS A 41 17.75 -2.09 -0.82
CA HIS A 41 18.66 -1.91 -1.95
C HIS A 41 18.63 -0.48 -2.46
N ALA A 42 19.76 0.00 -2.97
CA ALA A 42 19.80 1.29 -3.63
C ALA A 42 18.83 1.30 -4.81
N TYR A 43 18.07 2.39 -4.94
CA TYR A 43 17.21 2.55 -6.11
C TYR A 43 18.03 2.81 -7.37
N PRO A 44 17.56 2.44 -8.56
CA PRO A 44 18.26 2.73 -9.81
C PRO A 44 18.48 4.23 -10.01
N ALA A 45 19.72 4.63 -10.34
CA ALA A 45 20.09 6.05 -10.45
C ALA A 45 19.25 6.83 -11.49
N TRP A 46 18.82 6.16 -12.57
CA TRP A 46 17.99 6.77 -13.61
C TRP A 46 16.63 7.31 -13.11
N ILE A 47 16.14 6.87 -11.95
CA ILE A 47 14.89 7.38 -11.37
C ILE A 47 15.01 8.87 -11.05
N GLN A 48 16.16 9.27 -10.49
CA GLN A 48 16.40 10.67 -10.16
C GLN A 48 16.39 11.57 -11.40
N ASP A 49 17.01 11.13 -12.48
CA ASP A 49 17.07 11.89 -13.74
C ASP A 49 15.67 12.10 -14.34
N ILE A 50 14.84 11.05 -14.31
CA ILE A 50 13.43 11.14 -14.76
C ILE A 50 12.65 12.12 -13.88
N LEU A 51 12.75 12.05 -12.57
CA LEU A 51 12.05 12.96 -11.67
C LEU A 51 12.46 14.41 -11.92
N VAL A 52 13.74 14.69 -12.09
CA VAL A 52 14.26 16.04 -12.39
C VAL A 52 13.71 16.54 -13.73
N ALA A 53 13.70 15.70 -14.76
CA ALA A 53 13.18 16.07 -16.08
C ALA A 53 11.68 16.43 -16.07
N HIS A 54 10.91 15.87 -15.15
CA HIS A 54 9.46 16.04 -15.05
C HIS A 54 9.01 16.91 -13.85
N MET A 55 9.93 17.62 -13.20
CA MET A 55 9.62 18.47 -12.03
C MET A 55 8.53 19.52 -12.30
N SER A 56 8.44 20.04 -13.52
CA SER A 56 7.42 21.04 -13.89
C SER A 56 5.99 20.47 -13.89
N GLU A 57 5.82 19.17 -13.94
CA GLU A 57 4.50 18.52 -13.96
C GLU A 57 3.90 18.38 -12.55
N PHE A 58 4.67 18.63 -11.49
CA PHE A 58 4.18 18.60 -10.10
C PHE A 58 3.33 19.82 -9.70
N ASN A 59 3.09 20.76 -10.60
CA ASN A 59 2.33 21.97 -10.33
C ASN A 59 0.81 21.81 -10.46
N ALA A 60 0.31 20.63 -10.82
CA ALA A 60 -1.10 20.35 -11.02
C ALA A 60 -1.53 19.04 -10.36
N TYR A 61 -2.81 18.94 -10.03
CA TYR A 61 -3.39 17.68 -9.58
C TYR A 61 -3.43 16.66 -10.74
N PRO A 62 -3.07 15.41 -10.48
CA PRO A 62 -3.25 14.36 -11.49
C PRO A 62 -4.73 14.06 -11.73
N PRO A 63 -5.08 13.48 -12.89
CA PRO A 63 -6.42 12.94 -13.10
C PRO A 63 -6.75 11.85 -12.07
N ASN A 64 -8.01 11.82 -11.60
CA ASN A 64 -8.46 10.87 -10.57
C ASN A 64 -8.23 9.42 -10.96
N ASP A 65 -8.43 9.08 -12.22
CA ASP A 65 -8.31 7.71 -12.75
C ASP A 65 -6.89 7.38 -13.21
N GLY A 66 -5.97 8.34 -13.13
CA GLY A 66 -4.64 8.26 -13.71
C GLY A 66 -4.59 8.82 -15.14
N SER A 67 -3.41 9.23 -15.60
CA SER A 67 -3.25 9.68 -16.98
C SER A 67 -3.38 8.52 -17.97
N PRO A 68 -3.92 8.77 -19.19
CA PRO A 68 -3.98 7.73 -20.23
C PRO A 68 -2.62 7.09 -20.52
N GLU A 69 -1.55 7.87 -20.46
CA GLU A 69 -0.19 7.39 -20.64
C GLU A 69 0.23 6.42 -19.55
N LEU A 70 -0.02 6.77 -18.28
CA LEU A 70 0.25 5.90 -17.13
C LEU A 70 -0.49 4.56 -17.27
N LEU A 71 -1.79 4.61 -17.54
CA LEU A 71 -2.63 3.41 -17.67
C LEU A 71 -2.16 2.53 -18.83
N SER A 72 -1.81 3.13 -19.98
CA SER A 72 -1.28 2.40 -21.14
C SER A 72 0.07 1.74 -20.83
N ASN A 73 0.95 2.43 -20.11
CA ASN A 73 2.25 1.89 -19.72
C ASN A 73 2.10 0.75 -18.70
N ILE A 74 1.14 0.84 -17.79
CA ILE A 74 0.80 -0.25 -16.85
C ILE A 74 0.29 -1.46 -17.63
N ALA A 75 -0.65 -1.28 -18.55
CA ALA A 75 -1.16 -2.36 -19.38
C ALA A 75 -0.05 -3.06 -20.19
N ALA A 76 0.83 -2.28 -20.80
CA ALA A 76 1.97 -2.81 -21.54
C ALA A 76 2.96 -3.56 -20.63
N TRP A 77 3.17 -3.09 -19.40
CA TRP A 77 4.01 -3.79 -18.42
C TRP A 77 3.38 -5.13 -17.99
N ILE A 78 2.08 -5.16 -17.71
CA ILE A 78 1.33 -6.38 -17.37
C ILE A 78 1.45 -7.40 -18.49
N ALA A 79 1.25 -6.97 -19.75
CA ALA A 79 1.38 -7.84 -20.91
C ALA A 79 2.78 -8.45 -21.02
N ARG A 80 3.83 -7.63 -20.87
CA ARG A 80 5.23 -8.13 -20.93
C ARG A 80 5.60 -9.05 -19.78
N ARG A 81 5.12 -8.74 -18.56
CA ARG A 81 5.55 -9.44 -17.34
C ARG A 81 4.78 -10.74 -17.11
N TYR A 82 3.50 -10.74 -17.44
CA TYR A 82 2.56 -11.82 -17.11
C TYR A 82 1.89 -12.46 -18.32
N GLY A 83 2.07 -11.94 -19.53
CA GLY A 83 1.38 -12.43 -20.73
C GLY A 83 -0.13 -12.16 -20.74
N VAL A 84 -0.60 -11.20 -19.93
CA VAL A 84 -2.02 -10.88 -19.80
C VAL A 84 -2.31 -9.56 -20.50
N CYS A 85 -3.32 -9.54 -21.37
CA CYS A 85 -3.81 -8.33 -22.01
C CYS A 85 -4.95 -7.74 -21.19
N VAL A 86 -4.82 -6.48 -20.78
CA VAL A 86 -5.84 -5.71 -20.05
C VAL A 86 -6.15 -4.44 -20.83
N ASN A 87 -7.40 -3.97 -20.74
CA ASN A 87 -7.79 -2.70 -21.30
C ASN A 87 -7.40 -1.57 -20.34
N PRO A 88 -6.55 -0.62 -20.71
CA PRO A 88 -6.11 0.44 -19.81
C PRO A 88 -7.23 1.33 -19.29
N LEU A 89 -8.35 1.46 -20.02
CA LEU A 89 -9.45 2.35 -19.65
C LEU A 89 -10.51 1.69 -18.76
N THR A 90 -10.60 0.36 -18.75
CA THR A 90 -11.67 -0.35 -18.01
C THR A 90 -11.17 -1.29 -16.93
N ASP A 91 -9.93 -1.76 -17.05
CA ASP A 91 -9.41 -2.83 -16.20
C ASP A 91 -8.32 -2.35 -15.24
N ILE A 92 -7.95 -1.06 -15.30
CA ILE A 92 -6.91 -0.47 -14.48
C ILE A 92 -7.44 0.77 -13.77
N LEU A 93 -7.20 0.84 -12.48
CA LEU A 93 -7.43 2.01 -11.64
C LEU A 93 -6.14 2.34 -10.88
N SER A 94 -5.67 3.57 -11.02
CA SER A 94 -4.52 4.03 -10.22
C SER A 94 -4.92 4.28 -8.76
N LEU A 95 -4.02 3.97 -7.84
CA LEU A 95 -4.25 4.08 -6.40
C LEU A 95 -3.09 4.83 -5.72
N ASN A 96 -3.38 5.52 -4.63
CA ASN A 96 -2.38 6.11 -3.73
C ASN A 96 -1.78 5.08 -2.77
N GLY A 97 -1.59 3.86 -3.25
CA GLY A 97 -1.03 2.75 -2.51
C GLY A 97 -2.02 1.60 -2.29
N PRO A 98 -1.50 0.38 -2.10
CA PRO A 98 -2.32 -0.83 -2.06
C PRO A 98 -3.24 -0.93 -0.83
N ARG A 99 -2.95 -0.24 0.27
CA ARG A 99 -3.85 -0.22 1.45
C ARG A 99 -5.19 0.40 1.13
N GLU A 100 -5.18 1.55 0.47
CA GLU A 100 -6.40 2.21 -0.01
C GLU A 100 -7.16 1.30 -0.96
N GLY A 101 -6.48 0.67 -1.89
CA GLY A 101 -7.06 -0.27 -2.82
C GLY A 101 -7.74 -1.46 -2.14
N LEU A 102 -7.08 -2.09 -1.18
CA LEU A 102 -7.63 -3.22 -0.43
C LEU A 102 -8.86 -2.82 0.39
N TYR A 103 -8.80 -1.69 1.07
CA TYR A 103 -9.95 -1.19 1.85
C TYR A 103 -11.14 -0.88 0.94
N ASN A 104 -10.91 -0.12 -0.13
CA ASN A 104 -11.94 0.28 -1.06
C ASN A 104 -12.50 -0.91 -1.86
N ALA A 105 -11.66 -1.90 -2.20
CA ALA A 105 -12.11 -3.12 -2.86
C ALA A 105 -13.11 -3.90 -1.97
N ALA A 106 -12.85 -4.02 -0.68
CA ALA A 106 -13.80 -4.63 0.24
C ALA A 106 -15.12 -3.87 0.28
N MET A 107 -15.07 -2.53 0.33
CA MET A 107 -16.27 -1.69 0.32
C MET A 107 -17.05 -1.77 -1.00
N ALA A 108 -16.35 -1.83 -2.13
CA ALA A 108 -16.97 -1.86 -3.45
C ALA A 108 -17.51 -3.23 -3.85
N LEU A 109 -16.86 -4.31 -3.43
CA LEU A 109 -17.17 -5.67 -3.87
C LEU A 109 -18.04 -6.45 -2.89
N CYS A 110 -18.05 -6.10 -1.60
CA CYS A 110 -18.90 -6.74 -0.62
C CYS A 110 -20.31 -6.16 -0.68
N PRO A 111 -21.34 -6.96 -1.01
CA PRO A 111 -22.72 -6.50 -0.96
C PRO A 111 -23.15 -6.29 0.50
N GLU A 112 -24.16 -5.43 0.73
CA GLU A 112 -24.74 -5.25 2.07
C GLU A 112 -25.35 -6.54 2.62
N ALA A 113 -25.93 -7.36 1.73
CA ALA A 113 -26.44 -8.68 2.06
C ALA A 113 -26.30 -9.65 0.88
N LYS A 114 -26.10 -10.93 1.17
CA LYS A 114 -26.14 -12.03 0.21
C LYS A 114 -27.16 -13.06 0.70
N ALA A 115 -28.20 -13.30 -0.09
CA ALA A 115 -29.31 -14.18 0.30
C ALA A 115 -29.96 -13.84 1.67
N GLY A 116 -30.10 -12.52 1.95
CA GLY A 116 -30.70 -12.04 3.20
C GLY A 116 -29.79 -12.13 4.44
N GLN A 117 -28.53 -12.51 4.28
CA GLN A 117 -27.56 -12.60 5.36
C GLN A 117 -26.40 -11.61 5.15
N PRO A 118 -25.80 -11.06 6.22
CA PRO A 118 -24.57 -10.26 6.11
C PRO A 118 -23.46 -11.06 5.43
N PRO A 119 -22.66 -10.46 4.54
CA PRO A 119 -21.50 -11.13 3.94
C PRO A 119 -20.43 -11.43 4.99
N LEU A 120 -19.72 -12.53 4.81
CA LEU A 120 -18.58 -12.89 5.63
C LEU A 120 -17.28 -12.52 4.91
N VAL A 121 -16.45 -11.71 5.57
CA VAL A 121 -15.11 -11.38 5.10
C VAL A 121 -14.09 -12.15 5.92
N LEU A 122 -13.30 -12.99 5.26
CA LEU A 122 -12.24 -13.76 5.90
C LEU A 122 -10.93 -12.96 5.82
N LEU A 123 -10.31 -12.74 6.97
CA LEU A 123 -9.01 -12.09 7.08
C LEU A 123 -7.99 -13.11 7.59
N PRO A 124 -6.76 -13.13 7.04
CA PRO A 124 -5.68 -13.91 7.62
C PRO A 124 -5.31 -13.35 9.00
N ASN A 125 -4.74 -14.18 9.87
CA ASN A 125 -4.19 -13.72 11.15
C ASN A 125 -2.76 -14.25 11.29
N PRO A 126 -1.76 -13.40 11.36
CA PRO A 126 -1.82 -11.91 11.34
C PRO A 126 -2.20 -11.34 9.97
N PHE A 127 -2.73 -10.14 9.98
CA PHE A 127 -3.07 -9.39 8.76
C PHE A 127 -2.36 -8.03 8.74
N TYR A 128 -2.36 -7.44 7.56
CA TYR A 128 -1.71 -6.14 7.32
C TYR A 128 -2.70 -4.98 7.43
#